data_b33161aa836f669f8b599e3ba24d8375
#
_entry.id   b33161aa836f669f8b599e3ba24d8375
#
_cell.length_a   1.000
_cell.length_b   1.000
_cell.length_c   1.000
_cell.angle_alpha   90.00
_cell.angle_beta   90.00
_cell.angle_gamma   90.00
#
_symmetry.space_group_name_H-M   'P 1'
#
loop_
_entity.id
_entity.type
_entity.pdbx_description
1 polymer ?
#
loop_
_entity_poly.entity_id
_entity_poly.type
_entity_poly.pdbx_seq_one_letter_code
_entity_poly.pdbx_strand_id
1 'polypeptide(L)'
;MAAANGNTVRVHYTGTLEDGTVFDTSRGGDPIEFAVGKRMVIAGFEEAVVGMEPGDSKKLTIPATEAYGEHDPRLVQDVPRSELPQGLEPEPGMQLKASGGDGREIALVVTEVTSDVVRLDANHPLAGQDLTFEIQLVEVA
;
A
#
# COMPACT_ATOMS: atom_id res chain seq x y z
N MET A 1 -28.08 10.87 -0.20
CA MET A 1 -27.55 10.97 1.18
C MET A 1 -26.04 11.00 1.13
N ALA A 2 -25.43 12.07 1.59
CA ALA A 2 -23.99 12.20 1.55
C ALA A 2 -23.32 11.37 2.65
N ALA A 3 -22.17 10.76 2.35
CA ALA A 3 -21.41 10.01 3.34
C ALA A 3 -20.83 10.94 4.42
N ALA A 4 -20.92 10.52 5.65
CA ALA A 4 -20.40 11.27 6.79
C ALA A 4 -19.81 10.30 7.83
N ASN A 5 -19.09 10.86 8.79
CA ASN A 5 -18.51 10.08 9.88
C ASN A 5 -19.62 9.24 10.56
N GLY A 6 -19.33 7.98 10.79
CA GLY A 6 -20.25 7.03 11.39
C GLY A 6 -21.06 6.22 10.39
N ASN A 7 -21.10 6.64 9.12
CA ASN A 7 -21.78 5.85 8.10
C ASN A 7 -20.91 4.69 7.63
N THR A 8 -21.56 3.60 7.23
CA THR A 8 -20.91 2.53 6.51
C THR A 8 -21.13 2.74 5.01
N VAL A 9 -20.07 2.72 4.24
CA VAL A 9 -20.12 2.99 2.81
C VAL A 9 -19.57 1.80 2.03
N ARG A 10 -20.05 1.66 0.79
CA ARG A 10 -19.53 0.71 -0.19
C ARG A 10 -19.01 1.48 -1.38
N VAL A 11 -17.77 1.25 -1.75
CA VAL A 11 -17.11 1.97 -2.82
C VAL A 11 -16.34 1.02 -3.74
N HIS A 12 -16.34 1.38 -5.02
CA HIS A 12 -15.35 0.84 -5.96
C HIS A 12 -14.19 1.82 -6.05
N TYR A 13 -12.99 1.29 -6.18
CA TYR A 13 -11.81 2.13 -6.31
C TYR A 13 -10.80 1.50 -7.26
N THR A 14 -9.96 2.35 -7.84
CA THR A 14 -8.78 1.95 -8.58
C THR A 14 -7.62 2.83 -8.11
N GLY A 15 -6.56 2.21 -7.64
CA GLY A 15 -5.36 2.91 -7.20
C GLY A 15 -4.25 2.78 -8.23
N THR A 16 -3.63 3.90 -8.58
CA THR A 16 -2.52 3.94 -9.51
C THR A 16 -1.32 4.66 -8.93
N LEU A 17 -0.14 4.28 -9.38
CA LEU A 17 1.12 4.94 -9.05
C LEU A 17 1.34 6.13 -9.98
N GLU A 18 2.40 6.90 -9.75
CA GLU A 18 2.71 8.07 -10.57
C GLU A 18 2.95 7.73 -12.04
N ASP A 19 3.45 6.53 -12.32
CA ASP A 19 3.70 6.06 -13.69
C ASP A 19 2.46 5.49 -14.38
N GLY A 20 1.29 5.51 -13.71
CA GLY A 20 0.05 4.99 -14.24
C GLY A 20 -0.19 3.51 -13.98
N THR A 21 0.73 2.82 -13.31
CA THR A 21 0.57 1.41 -12.98
C THR A 21 -0.54 1.22 -11.95
N VAL A 22 -1.50 0.33 -12.24
CA VAL A 22 -2.53 -0.02 -11.26
C VAL A 22 -1.92 -0.96 -10.23
N PHE A 23 -1.95 -0.56 -8.96
CA PHE A 23 -1.45 -1.40 -7.88
C PHE A 23 -2.56 -2.13 -7.14
N ASP A 24 -3.80 -1.63 -7.23
CA ASP A 24 -4.94 -2.24 -6.57
C ASP A 24 -6.23 -1.73 -7.21
N THR A 25 -7.25 -2.58 -7.25
CA THR A 25 -8.58 -2.19 -7.74
C THR A 25 -9.62 -3.13 -7.17
N SER A 26 -10.83 -2.60 -6.92
CA SER A 26 -12.00 -3.40 -6.56
C SER A 26 -12.90 -3.69 -7.76
N ARG A 27 -12.62 -3.06 -8.92
CA ARG A 27 -13.43 -3.28 -10.12
C ARG A 27 -13.20 -4.71 -10.65
N GLY A 28 -14.27 -5.36 -11.01
CA GLY A 28 -14.27 -6.76 -11.40
C GLY A 28 -14.65 -7.70 -10.26
N GLY A 29 -14.83 -7.17 -9.05
CA GLY A 29 -15.29 -7.90 -7.86
C GLY A 29 -16.32 -7.06 -7.11
N ASP A 30 -16.51 -7.38 -5.84
CA ASP A 30 -17.45 -6.63 -5.00
C ASP A 30 -16.82 -5.31 -4.53
N PRO A 31 -17.62 -4.26 -4.31
CA PRO A 31 -17.12 -3.03 -3.72
C PRO A 31 -16.62 -3.29 -2.29
N ILE A 32 -15.64 -2.51 -1.86
CA ILE A 32 -15.18 -2.60 -0.47
C ILE A 32 -16.19 -1.89 0.44
N GLU A 33 -16.32 -2.38 1.65
CA GLU A 33 -17.17 -1.81 2.66
C GLU A 33 -16.33 -1.37 3.86
N PHE A 34 -16.55 -0.15 4.32
CA PHE A 34 -15.87 0.35 5.51
C PHE A 34 -16.71 1.40 6.22
N ALA A 35 -16.43 1.60 7.51
CA ALA A 35 -17.08 2.63 8.30
C ALA A 35 -16.26 3.92 8.26
N VAL A 36 -16.90 5.01 7.89
CA VAL A 36 -16.24 6.32 7.83
C VAL A 36 -15.94 6.81 9.24
N GLY A 37 -14.72 7.28 9.46
CA GLY A 37 -14.28 7.76 10.77
C GLY A 37 -13.66 6.69 11.67
N LYS A 38 -13.57 5.45 11.21
CA LYS A 38 -13.02 4.34 11.99
C LYS A 38 -11.58 3.98 11.61
N ARG A 39 -10.98 4.72 10.70
CA ARG A 39 -9.61 4.49 10.22
C ARG A 39 -9.39 3.09 9.64
N MET A 40 -10.40 2.55 8.98
CA MET A 40 -10.30 1.23 8.33
C MET A 40 -9.54 1.28 7.02
N VAL A 41 -9.40 2.47 6.44
CA VAL A 41 -8.64 2.74 5.21
C VAL A 41 -7.72 3.93 5.45
N ILE A 42 -6.82 4.22 4.51
CA ILE A 42 -5.91 5.37 4.67
C ILE A 42 -6.72 6.67 4.75
N ALA A 43 -6.22 7.62 5.54
CA ALA A 43 -6.96 8.84 5.89
C ALA A 43 -7.40 9.64 4.67
N GLY A 44 -6.54 9.81 3.66
CA GLY A 44 -6.89 10.54 2.46
C GLY A 44 -8.03 9.91 1.68
N PHE A 45 -8.08 8.58 1.65
CA PHE A 45 -9.17 7.84 1.01
C PHE A 45 -10.49 8.06 1.75
N GLU A 46 -10.45 7.95 3.06
CA GLU A 46 -11.62 8.13 3.92
C GLU A 46 -12.19 9.54 3.80
N GLU A 47 -11.33 10.55 3.87
CA GLU A 47 -11.73 11.95 3.72
C GLU A 47 -12.35 12.25 2.36
N ALA A 48 -11.87 11.59 1.32
CA ALA A 48 -12.40 11.78 -0.03
C ALA A 48 -13.85 11.30 -0.15
N VAL A 49 -14.22 10.26 0.58
CA VAL A 49 -15.56 9.70 0.54
C VAL A 49 -16.57 10.57 1.27
N VAL A 50 -16.11 11.31 2.29
CA VAL A 50 -17.00 12.19 3.05
C VAL A 50 -17.58 13.28 2.13
N GLY A 51 -18.89 13.42 2.14
CA GLY A 51 -19.60 14.36 1.27
C GLY A 51 -19.99 13.81 -0.10
N MET A 52 -19.56 12.61 -0.47
CA MET A 52 -19.98 11.97 -1.71
C MET A 52 -21.35 11.35 -1.55
N GLU A 53 -22.11 11.34 -2.64
CA GLU A 53 -23.42 10.67 -2.72
C GLU A 53 -23.30 9.42 -3.58
N PRO A 54 -24.19 8.43 -3.39
CA PRO A 54 -24.20 7.24 -4.24
C PRO A 54 -24.24 7.60 -5.73
N GLY A 55 -23.32 7.02 -6.49
CA GLY A 55 -23.16 7.34 -7.91
C GLY A 55 -22.09 8.37 -8.22
N ASP A 56 -21.62 9.11 -7.20
CA ASP A 56 -20.55 10.08 -7.39
C ASP A 56 -19.21 9.38 -7.59
N SER A 57 -18.38 10.00 -8.42
CA SER A 57 -17.00 9.55 -8.63
C SER A 57 -16.04 10.69 -8.32
N LYS A 58 -14.90 10.36 -7.75
CA LYS A 58 -13.87 11.33 -7.42
C LYS A 58 -12.49 10.75 -7.71
N LYS A 59 -11.61 11.57 -8.25
CA LYS A 59 -10.21 11.21 -8.46
C LYS A 59 -9.36 12.13 -7.61
N LEU A 60 -8.42 11.56 -6.87
CA LEU A 60 -7.55 12.32 -5.98
C LEU A 60 -6.18 11.67 -5.89
N THR A 61 -5.18 12.49 -5.58
CA THR A 61 -3.83 12.01 -5.31
C THR A 61 -3.55 12.18 -3.82
N ILE A 62 -3.10 11.10 -3.18
CA ILE A 62 -2.76 11.08 -1.77
C ILE A 62 -1.24 11.08 -1.67
N PRO A 63 -0.65 12.11 -1.01
CA PRO A 63 0.80 12.12 -0.84
C PRO A 63 1.29 10.95 0.01
N ALA A 64 2.54 10.54 -0.22
CA ALA A 64 3.14 9.42 0.49
C ALA A 64 3.00 9.52 2.01
N THR A 65 3.15 10.72 2.56
CA THR A 65 3.05 10.95 4.02
C THR A 65 1.66 10.62 4.58
N GLU A 66 0.62 10.70 3.76
CA GLU A 66 -0.76 10.39 4.16
C GLU A 66 -1.22 9.02 3.65
N ALA A 67 -0.39 8.35 2.84
CA ALA A 67 -0.68 7.01 2.33
C ALA A 67 0.10 5.96 3.15
N TYR A 68 1.12 5.36 2.57
CA TYR A 68 1.92 4.33 3.25
C TYR A 68 3.19 4.87 3.89
N GLY A 69 3.31 6.19 3.98
CA GLY A 69 4.46 6.84 4.58
C GLY A 69 5.61 7.06 3.62
N GLU A 70 6.60 7.78 4.05
CA GLU A 70 7.80 8.03 3.27
C GLU A 70 8.74 6.85 3.36
N HIS A 71 9.58 6.68 2.33
CA HIS A 71 10.63 5.67 2.34
C HIS A 71 11.64 6.01 3.45
N ASP A 72 11.89 5.05 4.35
CA ASP A 72 12.81 5.23 5.46
C ASP A 72 14.13 4.51 5.15
N PRO A 73 15.22 5.22 4.91
CA PRO A 73 16.51 4.59 4.61
C PRO A 73 17.06 3.75 5.77
N ARG A 74 16.57 3.94 7.00
CA ARG A 74 16.98 3.12 8.15
C ARG A 74 16.46 1.69 8.05
N LEU A 75 15.45 1.44 7.22
CA LEU A 75 14.91 0.10 6.97
C LEU A 75 15.60 -0.62 5.82
N VAL A 76 16.61 0.01 5.21
CA VAL A 76 17.43 -0.60 4.17
C VAL A 76 18.70 -1.11 4.82
N GLN A 77 19.02 -2.39 4.61
CA GLN A 77 20.20 -3.02 5.19
C GLN A 77 20.98 -3.81 4.16
N ASP A 78 22.30 -3.79 4.29
CA ASP A 78 23.19 -4.64 3.51
C ASP A 78 23.47 -5.91 4.31
N VAL A 79 23.21 -7.06 3.71
CA VAL A 79 23.42 -8.37 4.34
C VAL A 79 24.44 -9.14 3.55
N PRO A 80 25.49 -9.71 4.21
CA PRO A 80 26.44 -10.56 3.51
C PRO A 80 25.73 -11.76 2.85
N ARG A 81 26.11 -12.06 1.61
CA ARG A 81 25.50 -13.19 0.90
C ARG A 81 25.69 -14.52 1.63
N SER A 82 26.77 -14.64 2.41
CA SER A 82 27.04 -15.83 3.19
C SER A 82 26.00 -16.09 4.30
N GLU A 83 25.25 -15.08 4.71
CA GLU A 83 24.19 -15.22 5.72
C GLU A 83 22.84 -15.64 5.13
N LEU A 84 22.73 -15.67 3.81
CA LEU A 84 21.52 -16.11 3.16
C LEU A 84 21.45 -17.63 3.09
N PRO A 85 20.22 -18.23 3.05
CA PRO A 85 20.09 -19.66 2.91
C PRO A 85 20.81 -20.20 1.68
N GLN A 86 21.41 -21.37 1.79
CA GLN A 86 22.03 -22.02 0.66
C GLN A 86 20.99 -22.35 -0.41
N GLY A 87 21.36 -22.17 -1.66
CA GLY A 87 20.46 -22.40 -2.78
C GLY A 87 19.60 -21.21 -3.14
N LEU A 88 19.65 -20.16 -2.33
CA LEU A 88 18.96 -18.90 -2.65
C LEU A 88 19.85 -18.06 -3.56
N GLU A 89 19.35 -17.73 -4.73
CA GLU A 89 20.01 -16.82 -5.65
C GLU A 89 19.25 -15.49 -5.65
N PRO A 90 19.71 -14.48 -4.88
CA PRO A 90 19.00 -13.22 -4.81
C PRO A 90 19.11 -12.45 -6.12
N GLU A 91 18.00 -11.86 -6.54
CA GLU A 91 17.96 -11.00 -7.72
C GLU A 91 17.23 -9.69 -7.36
N PRO A 92 17.62 -8.56 -7.98
CA PRO A 92 16.91 -7.31 -7.75
C PRO A 92 15.41 -7.45 -8.06
N GLY A 93 14.57 -6.95 -7.17
CA GLY A 93 13.12 -7.08 -7.27
C GLY A 93 12.54 -8.30 -6.58
N MET A 94 13.37 -9.24 -6.16
CA MET A 94 12.91 -10.46 -5.46
C MET A 94 12.36 -10.09 -4.08
N GLN A 95 11.26 -10.72 -3.69
CA GLN A 95 10.70 -10.55 -2.35
C GLN A 95 11.13 -11.70 -1.45
N LEU A 96 11.59 -11.36 -0.26
CA LEU A 96 12.00 -12.32 0.74
C LEU A 96 11.21 -12.11 2.03
N LYS A 97 11.14 -13.15 2.85
CA LYS A 97 10.54 -13.05 4.18
C LYS A 97 11.59 -13.43 5.21
N ALA A 98 11.70 -12.63 6.25
CA ALA A 98 12.59 -12.89 7.37
C ALA A 98 11.78 -13.00 8.65
N SER A 99 12.18 -13.91 9.53
CA SER A 99 11.56 -14.04 10.85
C SER A 99 12.32 -13.16 11.84
N GLY A 100 11.60 -12.27 12.51
CA GLY A 100 12.15 -11.48 13.60
C GLY A 100 12.24 -12.32 14.87
N GLY A 101 13.02 -11.83 15.85
CA GLY A 101 13.20 -12.51 17.13
C GLY A 101 11.91 -12.63 17.96
N ASP A 102 10.87 -11.89 17.61
CA ASP A 102 9.56 -11.92 18.24
C ASP A 102 8.55 -12.83 17.53
N GLY A 103 9.00 -13.58 16.53
CA GLY A 103 8.15 -14.47 15.76
C GLY A 103 7.39 -13.81 14.61
N ARG A 104 7.58 -12.53 14.38
CA ARG A 104 6.94 -11.82 13.27
C ARG A 104 7.70 -12.05 11.97
N GLU A 105 6.95 -12.19 10.89
CA GLU A 105 7.54 -12.20 9.56
C GLU A 105 7.63 -10.80 9.01
N ILE A 106 8.80 -10.45 8.47
CA ILE A 106 9.04 -9.15 7.83
C ILE A 106 9.25 -9.41 6.34
N ALA A 107 8.48 -8.71 5.52
CA ALA A 107 8.66 -8.76 4.07
C ALA A 107 9.81 -7.84 3.68
N LEU A 108 10.73 -8.36 2.88
CA LEU A 108 11.91 -7.63 2.40
C LEU A 108 11.96 -7.68 0.88
N VAL A 109 12.43 -6.60 0.27
CA VAL A 109 12.64 -6.55 -1.17
C VAL A 109 14.14 -6.42 -1.44
N VAL A 110 14.66 -7.25 -2.33
CA VAL A 110 16.05 -7.14 -2.78
C VAL A 110 16.15 -5.97 -3.75
N THR A 111 16.96 -4.96 -3.40
CA THR A 111 17.13 -3.77 -4.26
C THR A 111 18.42 -3.81 -5.05
N GLU A 112 19.46 -4.42 -4.50
CA GLU A 112 20.76 -4.52 -5.17
C GLU A 112 21.48 -5.80 -4.75
N VAL A 113 22.17 -6.42 -5.69
CA VAL A 113 22.96 -7.62 -5.45
C VAL A 113 24.36 -7.39 -5.98
N THR A 114 25.35 -7.56 -5.08
CA THR A 114 26.75 -7.55 -5.47
C THR A 114 27.34 -8.97 -5.24
N SER A 115 28.60 -9.15 -5.55
CA SER A 115 29.26 -10.45 -5.36
C SER A 115 29.33 -10.86 -3.87
N ASP A 116 29.31 -9.89 -2.97
CA ASP A 116 29.52 -10.12 -1.53
C ASP A 116 28.32 -9.77 -0.66
N VAL A 117 27.43 -8.87 -1.12
CA VAL A 117 26.40 -8.26 -0.30
C VAL A 117 25.09 -8.18 -1.07
N VAL A 118 24.00 -8.35 -0.34
CA VAL A 118 22.63 -8.14 -0.86
C VAL A 118 22.01 -6.99 -0.06
N ARG A 119 21.51 -5.99 -0.76
CA ARG A 119 20.77 -4.89 -0.12
C ARG A 119 19.30 -5.24 -0.03
N LEU A 120 18.76 -5.20 1.18
CA LEU A 120 17.38 -5.52 1.48
C LEU A 120 16.65 -4.28 1.99
N ASP A 121 15.42 -4.09 1.53
CA ASP A 121 14.58 -2.97 1.91
C ASP A 121 13.33 -3.51 2.61
N ALA A 122 13.15 -3.12 3.87
CA ALA A 122 12.01 -3.53 4.68
C ALA A 122 10.86 -2.53 4.63
N ASN A 123 10.95 -1.46 3.85
CA ASN A 123 9.85 -0.51 3.67
C ASN A 123 8.68 -1.19 2.95
N HIS A 124 7.47 -0.66 3.18
CA HIS A 124 6.32 -1.07 2.39
C HIS A 124 6.61 -0.80 0.90
N PRO A 125 6.20 -1.69 -0.02
CA PRO A 125 6.48 -1.49 -1.45
C PRO A 125 5.97 -0.16 -2.01
N LEU A 126 4.93 0.41 -1.41
CA LEU A 126 4.34 1.69 -1.84
C LEU A 126 4.83 2.88 -1.01
N ALA A 127 5.74 2.67 -0.05
CA ALA A 127 6.29 3.76 0.73
C ALA A 127 7.10 4.71 -0.17
N GLY A 128 6.97 6.01 0.08
CA GLY A 128 7.63 7.03 -0.70
C GLY A 128 6.95 7.36 -2.01
N GLN A 129 5.80 6.78 -2.29
CA GLN A 129 5.06 7.03 -3.53
C GLN A 129 3.73 7.71 -3.25
N ASP A 130 3.43 8.74 -4.05
CA ASP A 130 2.10 9.33 -4.06
C ASP A 130 1.16 8.39 -4.79
N LEU A 131 -0.05 8.24 -4.27
CA LEU A 131 -1.03 7.31 -4.83
C LEU A 131 -2.21 8.08 -5.38
N THR A 132 -2.68 7.71 -6.56
CA THR A 132 -3.87 8.29 -7.17
C THR A 132 -4.99 7.28 -7.07
N PHE A 133 -6.13 7.68 -6.52
CA PHE A 133 -7.31 6.85 -6.42
C PHE A 133 -8.46 7.43 -7.21
N GLU A 134 -9.12 6.58 -7.99
CA GLU A 134 -10.45 6.86 -8.53
C GLU A 134 -11.44 6.11 -7.65
N ILE A 135 -12.36 6.85 -7.06
CA ILE A 135 -13.32 6.31 -6.10
C ILE A 135 -14.73 6.52 -6.65
N GLN A 136 -15.55 5.48 -6.65
CA GLN A 136 -16.97 5.59 -6.97
C GLN A 136 -17.77 5.11 -5.76
N LEU A 137 -18.60 6.00 -5.21
CA LEU A 137 -19.46 5.62 -4.09
C LEU A 137 -20.67 4.85 -4.62
N VAL A 138 -20.85 3.65 -4.13
CA VAL A 138 -21.92 2.75 -4.56
C VAL A 138 -23.12 2.88 -3.63
N GLU A 139 -22.88 2.87 -2.32
CA GLU A 139 -23.94 2.86 -1.32
C GLU A 139 -23.49 3.52 -0.01
N VAL A 140 -24.44 4.16 0.66
CA VAL A 140 -24.27 4.66 2.04
C VAL A 140 -25.33 3.98 2.90
N ALA A 141 -24.87 3.32 3.94
CA ALA A 141 -25.76 2.64 4.89
C ALA A 141 -25.81 3.35 6.24
#